data_6ba23c34b92ffd9221f87c09605a38f5
#
_entry.id   6ba23c34b92ffd9221f87c09605a38f5
#
_cell.length_a   1.000
_cell.length_b   1.000
_cell.length_c   1.000
_cell.angle_alpha   90.00
_cell.angle_beta   90.00
_cell.angle_gamma   90.00
#
_symmetry.space_group_name_H-M   'P 1'
#
loop_
_entity.id
_entity.type
_entity.pdbx_description
1 polymer ?
#
loop_
_entity_poly.entity_id
_entity_poly.type
_entity_poly.pdbx_seq_one_letter_code
_entity_poly.pdbx_strand_id
1 'polypeptide(L)' 'MNEQEKYYDAARELFNTEGWKNFTNDLENNVANIRVENIDDDKGFWIAKGQLNVLHSILGYENMLKAAEESAEEDDAEDL' A
#
# COMPACT_ATOMS: atom_id res chain seq x y z
N MET A 1 7.30 2.66 25.50
CA MET A 1 6.83 2.26 24.15
C MET A 1 7.83 1.30 23.53
N ASN A 2 7.39 0.14 23.05
CA ASN A 2 8.28 -0.82 22.41
C ASN A 2 8.52 -0.43 20.94
N GLU A 3 9.46 -1.11 20.29
CA GLU A 3 9.84 -0.78 18.91
C GLU A 3 8.69 -0.99 17.92
N GLN A 4 7.86 -2.00 18.15
CA GLN A 4 6.70 -2.28 17.31
C GLN A 4 5.68 -1.15 17.39
N GLU A 5 5.39 -0.65 18.58
CA GLU A 5 4.48 0.49 18.75
C GLU A 5 5.01 1.75 18.09
N LYS A 6 6.33 1.99 18.23
CA LYS A 6 6.98 3.13 17.56
C LYS A 6 6.87 3.03 16.05
N TYR A 7 7.03 1.82 15.52
CA TYR A 7 6.92 1.58 14.09
C TYR A 7 5.53 1.94 13.56
N TYR A 8 4.49 1.43 14.22
CA TYR A 8 3.12 1.70 13.79
C TYR A 8 2.71 3.17 14.01
N ASP A 9 3.20 3.79 15.09
CA ASP A 9 2.94 5.21 15.32
C ASP A 9 3.54 6.08 14.23
N ALA A 10 4.78 5.80 13.83
CA ALA A 10 5.45 6.52 12.76
C ALA A 10 4.72 6.34 11.43
N ALA A 11 4.23 5.13 11.16
CA ALA A 11 3.46 4.85 9.95
C ALA A 11 2.16 5.64 9.94
N ARG A 12 1.45 5.69 11.06
CA ARG A 12 0.21 6.46 11.16
C ARG A 12 0.46 7.95 10.93
N GLU A 13 1.55 8.47 11.46
CA GLU A 13 1.93 9.87 11.21
C GLU A 13 2.15 10.13 9.73
N LEU A 14 2.89 9.23 9.07
CA LEU A 14 3.13 9.34 7.63
C LEU A 14 1.82 9.37 6.85
N PHE A 15 0.92 8.43 7.14
CA PHE A 15 -0.33 8.29 6.40
C PHE A 15 -1.26 9.48 6.57
N ASN A 16 -1.08 10.25 7.65
CA ASN A 16 -1.88 11.45 7.90
C ASN A 16 -1.30 12.71 7.28
N THR A 17 -0.11 12.63 6.68
CA THR A 17 0.49 13.80 6.03
C THR A 17 -0.20 14.12 4.72
N GLU A 18 -0.22 15.40 4.39
CA GLU A 18 -0.72 15.87 3.09
C GLU A 18 0.13 15.29 1.95
N GLY A 19 1.45 15.21 2.17
CA GLY A 19 2.35 14.64 1.17
C GLY A 19 2.03 13.20 0.81
N TRP A 20 1.73 12.37 1.81
CA TRP A 20 1.33 10.99 1.56
C TRP A 20 0.02 10.91 0.78
N LYS A 21 -0.95 11.73 1.14
CA LYS A 21 -2.25 11.76 0.46
C LYS A 21 -2.10 12.20 -0.98
N ASN A 22 -1.27 13.20 -1.23
CA ASN A 22 -1.00 13.68 -2.59
C ASN A 22 -0.29 12.60 -3.40
N PHE A 23 0.71 11.95 -2.82
CA PHE A 23 1.47 10.89 -3.46
C PHE A 23 0.57 9.73 -3.87
N THR A 24 -0.26 9.24 -2.95
CA THR A 24 -1.17 8.11 -3.24
C THR A 24 -2.23 8.49 -4.27
N ASN A 25 -2.71 9.73 -4.23
CA ASN A 25 -3.65 10.22 -5.23
C ASN A 25 -3.01 10.24 -6.62
N ASP A 26 -1.76 10.68 -6.72
CA ASP A 26 -1.01 10.68 -7.99
C ASP A 26 -0.83 9.25 -8.51
N LEU A 27 -0.55 8.29 -7.60
CA LEU A 27 -0.42 6.89 -7.98
C LEU A 27 -1.74 6.30 -8.47
N GLU A 28 -2.85 6.65 -7.85
CA GLU A 28 -4.17 6.22 -8.32
C GLU A 28 -4.46 6.73 -9.73
N ASN A 29 -4.05 7.96 -10.02
CA ASN A 29 -4.18 8.51 -11.37
C ASN A 29 -3.30 7.75 -12.37
N ASN A 30 -2.10 7.35 -11.95
CA ASN A 30 -1.23 6.53 -12.80
C ASN A 30 -1.86 5.17 -13.10
N VAL A 31 -2.46 4.53 -12.10
CA VAL A 31 -3.17 3.26 -12.29
C VAL A 31 -4.30 3.44 -13.30
N ALA A 32 -5.08 4.51 -13.17
CA ALA A 32 -6.19 4.77 -14.07
C ALA A 32 -5.75 4.98 -15.51
N ASN A 33 -4.50 5.44 -15.72
CA ASN A 33 -3.96 5.68 -17.06
C ASN A 33 -3.34 4.42 -17.70
N ILE A 34 -3.12 3.35 -16.94
CA ILE A 34 -2.60 2.09 -17.49
C ILE A 34 -3.77 1.24 -17.96
N ARG A 35 -3.95 1.16 -19.27
CA ARG A 35 -5.07 0.43 -19.88
C ARG A 35 -4.54 -0.83 -20.54
N VAL A 36 -4.66 -1.95 -19.85
CA VAL A 36 -4.17 -3.25 -20.33
C VAL A 36 -4.87 -3.65 -21.61
N GLU A 37 -6.15 -3.33 -21.77
CA GLU A 37 -6.95 -3.65 -22.94
C GLU A 37 -6.45 -2.98 -24.24
N ASN A 38 -5.62 -1.95 -24.12
CA ASN A 38 -5.06 -1.24 -25.27
C ASN A 38 -3.66 -1.72 -25.63
N ILE A 39 -3.16 -2.74 -24.97
CA ILE A 39 -1.81 -3.27 -25.21
C ILE A 39 -1.90 -4.46 -26.18
N ASP A 40 -1.21 -4.33 -27.31
CA ASP A 40 -1.32 -5.30 -28.42
C ASP A 40 -0.30 -6.43 -28.36
N ASP A 41 0.75 -6.33 -27.55
CA ASP A 41 1.79 -7.37 -27.51
C ASP A 41 2.00 -7.90 -26.09
N ASP A 42 2.56 -9.11 -26.03
CA ASP A 42 2.81 -9.81 -24.75
C ASP A 42 3.80 -9.06 -23.87
N LYS A 43 4.83 -8.52 -24.47
CA LYS A 43 5.87 -7.79 -23.71
C LYS A 43 5.28 -6.58 -23.02
N GLY A 44 4.49 -5.78 -23.76
CA GLY A 44 3.80 -4.61 -23.20
C GLY A 44 2.83 -5.00 -22.09
N PHE A 45 2.11 -6.10 -22.28
CA PHE A 45 1.17 -6.61 -21.28
C PHE A 45 1.89 -6.95 -19.98
N TRP A 46 3.01 -7.71 -20.04
CA TRP A 46 3.73 -8.10 -18.83
C TRP A 46 4.39 -6.92 -18.13
N ILE A 47 4.86 -5.93 -18.90
CA ILE A 47 5.40 -4.69 -18.33
C ILE A 47 4.31 -3.94 -17.57
N ALA A 48 3.14 -3.76 -18.19
CA ALA A 48 2.03 -3.07 -17.57
C ALA A 48 1.53 -3.80 -16.32
N LYS A 49 1.47 -5.12 -16.37
CA LYS A 49 1.07 -5.93 -15.22
C LYS A 49 2.04 -5.76 -14.06
N GLY A 50 3.35 -5.74 -14.34
CA GLY A 50 4.36 -5.50 -13.33
C GLY A 50 4.21 -4.12 -12.69
N GLN A 51 3.98 -3.09 -13.51
CA GLN A 51 3.74 -1.74 -13.02
C GLN A 51 2.52 -1.67 -12.11
N LEU A 52 1.42 -2.31 -12.52
CA LEU A 52 0.20 -2.34 -11.73
C LEU A 52 0.40 -3.07 -10.40
N ASN A 53 1.15 -4.17 -10.41
CA ASN A 53 1.44 -4.90 -9.18
C ASN A 53 2.18 -4.04 -8.16
N VAL A 54 3.20 -3.29 -8.61
CA VAL A 54 3.96 -2.40 -7.74
C VAL A 54 3.09 -1.26 -7.22
N LEU A 55 2.30 -0.63 -8.11
CA LEU A 55 1.43 0.47 -7.73
C LEU A 55 0.37 0.02 -6.72
N HIS A 56 -0.22 -1.16 -6.94
CA HIS A 56 -1.20 -1.70 -6.00
C HIS A 56 -0.58 -2.04 -4.65
N SER A 57 0.69 -2.50 -4.64
CA SER A 57 1.40 -2.76 -3.38
C SER A 57 1.59 -1.48 -2.57
N ILE A 58 1.95 -0.39 -3.24
CA ILE A 58 2.13 0.89 -2.56
C ILE A 58 0.80 1.44 -2.07
N LEU A 59 -0.24 1.40 -2.91
CA LEU A 59 -1.56 1.90 -2.55
C LEU A 59 -2.21 1.09 -1.43
N GLY A 60 -1.89 -0.21 -1.36
CA GLY A 60 -2.40 -1.09 -0.32
C GLY A 60 -1.59 -1.10 0.97
N TYR A 61 -0.48 -0.37 1.00
CA TYR A 61 0.46 -0.43 2.13
C TYR A 61 -0.19 0.02 3.44
N GLU A 62 -0.95 1.11 3.41
CA GLU A 62 -1.64 1.62 4.60
C GLU A 62 -2.60 0.59 5.19
N ASN A 63 -3.43 -0.01 4.34
CA ASN A 63 -4.38 -1.03 4.78
C ASN A 63 -3.68 -2.29 5.27
N MET A 64 -2.59 -2.67 4.63
CA MET A 64 -1.78 -3.83 5.05
C MET A 64 -1.21 -3.61 6.45
N LEU A 65 -0.68 -2.44 6.73
CA LEU A 65 -0.13 -2.14 8.06
C LEU A 65 -1.23 -2.09 9.12
N LYS A 66 -2.39 -1.55 8.80
CA LYS A 66 -3.53 -1.54 9.73
C LYS A 66 -3.96 -2.96 10.08
N ALA A 67 -4.05 -3.83 9.08
CA ALA A 67 -4.40 -5.23 9.30
C ALA A 67 -3.35 -5.96 10.13
N ALA A 68 -2.07 -5.70 9.87
CA ALA A 68 -0.97 -6.31 10.62
C ALA A 68 -0.99 -5.86 12.08
N GLU A 69 -1.26 -4.59 12.33
CA GLU A 69 -1.37 -4.06 13.69
C GLU A 69 -2.52 -4.71 14.45
N GLU A 70 -3.68 -4.83 13.81
CA GLU A 70 -4.86 -5.47 14.40
C GLU A 70 -4.58 -6.94 14.74
N SER A 71 -3.91 -7.67 13.84
CA SER A 71 -3.53 -9.06 14.08
C SER A 71 -2.58 -9.19 15.25
N ALA A 72 -1.62 -8.28 15.39
CA ALA A 72 -0.67 -8.29 16.51
C ALA A 72 -1.39 -8.04 17.82
N GLU A 73 -2.37 -7.15 17.85
CA GLU A 73 -3.18 -6.86 19.04
C GLU A 73 -4.03 -8.06 19.42
N GLU A 74 -4.62 -8.76 18.45
CA GLU A 74 -5.40 -9.97 18.69
C GLU A 74 -4.55 -11.09 19.26
N ASP A 75 -3.33 -11.28 18.73
CA ASP A 75 -2.39 -12.29 19.23
C ASP A 75 -1.99 -11.99 20.67
N ASP A 76 -1.74 -10.72 21.00
CA ASP A 76 -1.42 -10.31 22.36
C ASP A 76 -2.61 -10.57 23.30
N ALA A 77 -3.82 -10.35 22.85
CA ALA A 77 -5.03 -10.59 23.62
C ALA A 77 -5.25 -12.08 23.88
N GLU A 78 -4.91 -12.95 22.92
CA GLU A 78 -5.04 -14.39 23.05
C GLU A 78 -4.04 -14.98 24.07
N ASP A 79 -2.87 -14.37 24.19
CA ASP A 79 -1.84 -14.80 25.11
C ASP A 79 -2.16 -14.51 26.59
N LEU A 80 -3.19 -13.75 26.81
CA LEU A 80 -3.67 -13.44 28.16
C LEU A 80 -4.64 -14.50 28.67
#